data_628034512a90ccb606509d69cf9a4efa
#
_entry.id   628034512a90ccb606509d69cf9a4efa
#
_cell.length_a   1.000
_cell.length_b   1.000
_cell.length_c   1.000
_cell.angle_alpha   90.00
_cell.angle_beta   90.00
_cell.angle_gamma   90.00
#
_symmetry.space_group_name_H-M   'P 1'
#
loop_
_entity.id
_entity.type
_entity.pdbx_description
1 polymer ?
#
loop_
_entity_poly.entity_id
_entity_poly.type
_entity_poly.pdbx_seq_one_letter_code
_entity_poly.pdbx_strand_id
1 'polypeptide(L)'
;IENNINFKVLNADLNNLPSTFRQKSFDHVMTNPPFFIPSTLSKPLRLEKSTANIETIPLADWISISLKRLKSGGSFSIIHLTERLPEILSSLSISCGSISVLPIVARKSRPAKRIIVQCIKGSKGPLKLLDPFIVHDGDMHNGDKSDYSKKANDILRLGHALVL
;
A
#
# COMPACT_ATOMS: atom_id res chain seq x y z
N ILE A 1 -1.24 22.80 1.70
CA ILE A 1 -1.77 22.66 3.08
C ILE A 1 -0.71 21.86 3.81
N GLU A 2 0.07 22.51 4.69
CA GLU A 2 0.95 21.82 5.62
C GLU A 2 0.07 21.15 6.68
N ASN A 3 0.00 19.83 6.61
CA ASN A 3 -0.56 19.07 7.71
C ASN A 3 0.44 19.16 8.86
N ASN A 4 0.11 19.85 9.95
CA ASN A 4 0.91 19.92 11.18
C ASN A 4 0.96 18.54 11.88
N ILE A 5 1.52 17.54 11.21
CA ILE A 5 1.69 16.20 11.76
C ILE A 5 3.12 16.07 12.28
N ASN A 6 3.27 15.94 13.59
CA ASN A 6 4.56 15.67 14.20
C ASN A 6 4.83 14.15 14.14
N PHE A 7 5.84 13.72 13.37
CA PHE A 7 6.23 12.31 13.28
C PHE A 7 7.75 12.15 13.40
N LYS A 8 8.17 11.00 13.91
CA LYS A 8 9.59 10.62 13.98
C LYS A 8 9.98 9.84 12.75
N VAL A 9 11.01 10.31 12.05
CA VAL A 9 11.62 9.58 10.93
C VAL A 9 12.74 8.71 11.46
N LEU A 10 12.76 7.44 11.06
CA LEU A 10 13.83 6.49 11.32
C LEU A 10 14.34 5.95 9.97
N ASN A 11 15.61 6.20 9.67
CA ASN A 11 16.28 5.54 8.55
C ASN A 11 16.86 4.22 9.05
N ALA A 12 16.28 3.10 8.62
CA ALA A 12 16.71 1.76 9.02
C ALA A 12 16.37 0.73 7.95
N ASP A 13 17.17 -0.34 7.89
CA ASP A 13 16.84 -1.54 7.12
C ASP A 13 15.71 -2.30 7.83
N LEU A 14 14.68 -2.70 7.09
CA LEU A 14 13.55 -3.44 7.61
C LEU A 14 13.96 -4.79 8.22
N ASN A 15 14.97 -5.46 7.63
CA ASN A 15 15.55 -6.70 8.16
C ASN A 15 16.35 -6.48 9.45
N ASN A 16 16.84 -5.26 9.66
CA ASN A 16 17.69 -4.93 10.81
C ASN A 16 17.19 -3.71 11.57
N LEU A 17 15.92 -3.74 11.95
CA LEU A 17 15.33 -2.68 12.76
C LEU A 17 16.02 -2.57 14.13
N PRO A 18 16.29 -1.35 14.63
CA PRO A 18 16.82 -1.16 15.98
C PRO A 18 15.97 -1.84 17.06
N SER A 19 16.61 -2.37 18.11
CA SER A 19 15.94 -3.07 19.21
C SER A 19 14.83 -2.22 19.85
N THR A 20 15.09 -0.93 20.05
CA THR A 20 14.12 0.05 20.57
C THR A 20 12.87 0.18 19.72
N PHE A 21 12.98 -0.05 18.40
CA PHE A 21 11.84 -0.04 17.50
C PHE A 21 11.15 -1.42 17.43
N ARG A 22 11.95 -2.51 17.48
CA ARG A 22 11.41 -3.89 17.47
C ARG A 22 10.52 -4.20 18.67
N GLN A 23 10.71 -3.50 19.80
CA GLN A 23 9.89 -3.65 21.00
C GLN A 23 8.56 -2.87 20.93
N LYS A 24 8.42 -1.94 19.97
CA LYS A 24 7.19 -1.16 19.82
C LYS A 24 6.11 -1.93 19.07
N SER A 25 4.87 -1.69 19.46
CA SER A 25 3.67 -2.15 18.75
C SER A 25 2.76 -0.96 18.47
N PHE A 26 2.08 -1.00 17.34
CA PHE A 26 1.27 0.10 16.83
C PHE A 26 -0.18 -0.34 16.63
N ASP A 27 -1.10 0.59 16.72
CA ASP A 27 -2.51 0.36 16.42
C ASP A 27 -2.75 0.30 14.91
N HIS A 28 -1.91 1.01 14.14
CA HIS A 28 -1.96 1.04 12.67
C HIS A 28 -0.57 0.90 12.09
N VAL A 29 -0.44 0.07 11.06
CA VAL A 29 0.77 -0.04 10.25
C VAL A 29 0.38 0.11 8.79
N MET A 30 1.03 1.04 8.09
CA MET A 30 0.84 1.28 6.67
C MET A 30 2.15 1.13 5.93
N THR A 31 2.14 0.51 4.75
CA THR A 31 3.36 0.26 3.99
C THR A 31 3.14 0.38 2.48
N ASN A 32 4.20 0.82 1.82
CA ASN A 32 4.32 0.87 0.36
C ASN A 32 5.65 0.21 -0.04
N PRO A 33 5.70 -1.13 -0.11
CA PRO A 33 6.92 -1.85 -0.47
C PRO A 33 7.37 -1.53 -1.91
N PRO A 34 8.65 -1.78 -2.26
CA PRO A 34 9.09 -1.77 -3.64
C PRO A 34 8.28 -2.72 -4.52
N PHE A 35 8.03 -2.34 -5.78
CA PHE A 35 7.10 -3.06 -6.66
C PHE A 35 7.74 -4.13 -7.54
N PHE A 36 9.05 -4.01 -7.84
CA PHE A 36 9.70 -4.80 -8.86
C PHE A 36 10.66 -5.83 -8.30
N ILE A 37 10.49 -7.08 -8.73
CA ILE A 37 11.44 -8.17 -8.47
C ILE A 37 12.66 -7.98 -9.38
N PRO A 38 13.90 -8.07 -8.88
CA PRO A 38 15.12 -7.88 -9.69
C PRO A 38 15.17 -8.74 -10.95
N SER A 39 14.67 -9.97 -10.89
CA SER A 39 14.68 -10.94 -11.99
C SER A 39 13.75 -10.58 -13.17
N THR A 40 12.83 -9.64 -13.00
CA THR A 40 11.87 -9.23 -14.07
C THR A 40 12.35 -7.99 -14.85
N LEU A 41 13.47 -7.38 -14.45
CA LEU A 41 14.00 -6.18 -15.10
C LEU A 41 14.87 -6.56 -16.31
N SER A 42 14.29 -6.49 -17.51
CA SER A 42 14.98 -6.78 -18.77
C SER A 42 15.82 -5.63 -19.35
N LYS A 43 15.90 -4.46 -18.70
CA LYS A 43 16.75 -3.32 -19.12
C LYS A 43 17.24 -2.54 -17.90
N PRO A 44 18.50 -2.02 -17.91
CA PRO A 44 18.97 -1.12 -16.86
C PRO A 44 18.23 0.21 -16.95
N LEU A 45 17.25 0.40 -16.09
CA LEU A 45 16.68 1.73 -15.82
C LEU A 45 17.77 2.57 -15.15
N ARG A 46 17.79 3.90 -15.46
CA ARG A 46 18.74 4.86 -14.87
C ARG A 46 18.93 4.60 -13.38
N LEU A 47 20.16 4.34 -12.98
CA LEU A 47 20.60 3.77 -11.67
C LEU A 47 19.97 4.45 -10.43
N GLU A 48 19.67 5.74 -10.47
CA GLU A 48 19.18 6.47 -9.30
C GLU A 48 17.68 6.33 -8.99
N LYS A 49 16.85 6.02 -10.00
CA LYS A 49 15.41 5.75 -9.80
C LYS A 49 15.09 4.26 -9.63
N SER A 50 16.03 3.38 -9.92
CA SER A 50 15.81 1.92 -9.93
C SER A 50 15.93 1.30 -8.54
N THR A 51 16.84 1.78 -7.69
CA THR A 51 17.11 1.17 -6.37
C THR A 51 15.93 1.27 -5.40
N ALA A 52 15.18 2.37 -5.44
CA ALA A 52 14.02 2.56 -4.56
C ALA A 52 12.81 1.66 -4.90
N ASN A 53 12.76 1.10 -6.12
CA ASN A 53 11.65 0.28 -6.61
C ASN A 53 11.98 -1.22 -6.73
N ILE A 54 13.22 -1.62 -6.40
CA ILE A 54 13.65 -3.02 -6.48
C ILE A 54 13.40 -3.70 -5.14
N GLU A 55 12.68 -4.81 -5.19
CA GLU A 55 12.41 -5.65 -4.03
C GLU A 55 13.70 -6.34 -3.57
N THR A 56 14.27 -5.91 -2.46
CA THR A 56 15.43 -6.51 -1.80
C THR A 56 15.04 -7.48 -0.69
N ILE A 57 13.79 -7.37 -0.21
CA ILE A 57 13.17 -8.22 0.82
C ILE A 57 11.93 -8.84 0.19
N PRO A 58 11.74 -10.17 0.23
CA PRO A 58 10.52 -10.81 -0.25
C PRO A 58 9.26 -10.16 0.35
N LEU A 59 8.22 -9.98 -0.46
CA LEU A 59 6.99 -9.32 -0.02
C LEU A 59 6.34 -10.00 1.19
N ALA A 60 6.40 -11.33 1.24
CA ALA A 60 5.90 -12.10 2.38
C ALA A 60 6.65 -11.77 3.68
N ASP A 61 7.97 -11.60 3.61
CA ASP A 61 8.79 -11.21 4.77
C ASP A 61 8.49 -9.78 5.18
N TRP A 62 8.35 -8.87 4.20
CA TRP A 62 7.95 -7.48 4.45
C TRP A 62 6.63 -7.40 5.22
N ILE A 63 5.61 -8.15 4.77
CA ILE A 63 4.31 -8.24 5.45
C ILE A 63 4.47 -8.83 6.86
N SER A 64 5.21 -9.93 6.99
CA SER A 64 5.45 -10.59 8.28
C SER A 64 6.11 -9.66 9.29
N ILE A 65 7.16 -8.93 8.90
CA ILE A 65 7.85 -7.96 9.76
C ILE A 65 6.89 -6.83 10.17
N SER A 66 6.08 -6.33 9.24
CA SER A 66 5.07 -5.30 9.50
C SER A 66 4.01 -5.77 10.50
N LEU A 67 3.48 -6.98 10.32
CA LEU A 67 2.47 -7.57 11.20
C LEU A 67 3.01 -7.86 12.61
N LYS A 68 4.33 -8.13 12.76
CA LYS A 68 4.97 -8.24 14.07
C LYS A 68 4.96 -6.93 14.84
N ARG A 69 4.87 -5.78 14.16
CA ARG A 69 4.78 -4.45 14.80
C ARG A 69 3.35 -4.01 15.06
N LEU A 70 2.35 -4.78 14.64
CA LEU A 70 0.95 -4.47 14.83
C LEU A 70 0.41 -5.13 16.10
N LYS A 71 -0.33 -4.39 16.92
CA LYS A 71 -1.08 -4.93 18.07
C LYS A 71 -2.18 -5.88 17.58
N SER A 72 -2.64 -6.77 18.44
CA SER A 72 -3.88 -7.52 18.20
C SER A 72 -5.06 -6.54 18.09
N GLY A 73 -5.95 -6.73 17.12
CA GLY A 73 -7.02 -5.79 16.80
C GLY A 73 -6.58 -4.55 16.01
N GLY A 74 -5.29 -4.36 15.79
CA GLY A 74 -4.77 -3.26 14.99
C GLY A 74 -5.00 -3.46 13.50
N SER A 75 -4.95 -2.36 12.72
CA SER A 75 -5.15 -2.38 11.27
C SER A 75 -3.82 -2.31 10.51
N PHE A 76 -3.69 -3.17 9.49
CA PHE A 76 -2.59 -3.15 8.53
C PHE A 76 -3.09 -2.70 7.17
N SER A 77 -2.37 -1.81 6.51
CA SER A 77 -2.69 -1.36 5.14
C SER A 77 -1.45 -1.45 4.25
N ILE A 78 -1.62 -1.99 3.05
CA ILE A 78 -0.57 -2.09 2.03
C ILE A 78 -1.10 -1.63 0.68
N ILE A 79 -0.30 -0.83 -0.03
CA ILE A 79 -0.51 -0.52 -1.45
C ILE A 79 0.48 -1.31 -2.29
N HIS A 80 0.01 -1.95 -3.36
CA HIS A 80 0.88 -2.75 -4.24
C HIS A 80 0.29 -2.90 -5.66
N LEU A 81 1.02 -3.59 -6.55
CA LEU A 81 0.52 -4.00 -7.85
C LEU A 81 -0.55 -5.08 -7.70
N THR A 82 -1.56 -5.04 -8.58
CA THR A 82 -2.69 -6.00 -8.54
C THR A 82 -2.24 -7.45 -8.74
N GLU A 83 -1.22 -7.69 -9.54
CA GLU A 83 -0.65 -9.03 -9.79
C GLU A 83 -0.07 -9.71 -8.54
N ARG A 84 0.29 -8.93 -7.50
CA ARG A 84 0.80 -9.46 -6.23
C ARG A 84 -0.32 -9.75 -5.21
N LEU A 85 -1.59 -9.52 -5.56
CA LEU A 85 -2.72 -9.77 -4.66
C LEU A 85 -2.75 -11.20 -4.09
N PRO A 86 -2.53 -12.27 -4.87
CA PRO A 86 -2.55 -13.64 -4.33
C PRO A 86 -1.51 -13.85 -3.22
N GLU A 87 -0.30 -13.32 -3.38
CA GLU A 87 0.77 -13.42 -2.39
C GLU A 87 0.46 -12.62 -1.12
N ILE A 88 -0.11 -11.40 -1.29
CA ILE A 88 -0.54 -10.57 -0.17
C ILE A 88 -1.62 -11.29 0.64
N LEU A 89 -2.66 -11.82 -0.02
CA LEU A 89 -3.74 -12.51 0.65
C LEU A 89 -3.25 -13.77 1.37
N SER A 90 -2.36 -14.54 0.75
CA SER A 90 -1.73 -15.72 1.37
C SER A 90 -0.98 -15.35 2.65
N SER A 91 -0.21 -14.26 2.62
CA SER A 91 0.57 -13.78 3.77
C SER A 91 -0.33 -13.25 4.91
N LEU A 92 -1.46 -12.61 4.58
CA LEU A 92 -2.37 -12.02 5.56
C LEU A 92 -3.29 -13.06 6.21
N SER A 93 -3.72 -14.09 5.46
CA SER A 93 -4.70 -15.10 5.91
C SER A 93 -4.25 -15.89 7.14
N ILE A 94 -2.94 -15.90 7.43
CA ILE A 94 -2.36 -16.61 8.59
C ILE A 94 -2.78 -15.96 9.92
N SER A 95 -2.88 -14.64 9.96
CA SER A 95 -3.04 -13.92 11.23
C SER A 95 -4.03 -12.74 11.18
N CYS A 96 -4.64 -12.49 10.02
CA CYS A 96 -5.54 -11.36 9.80
C CYS A 96 -6.88 -11.82 9.21
N GLY A 97 -7.91 -11.03 9.45
CA GLY A 97 -9.22 -11.14 8.81
C GLY A 97 -9.83 -9.76 8.60
N SER A 98 -11.13 -9.70 8.28
CA SER A 98 -11.78 -8.45 7.85
C SER A 98 -10.97 -7.76 6.77
N ILE A 99 -10.51 -8.54 5.78
CA ILE A 99 -9.66 -8.04 4.71
C ILE A 99 -10.54 -7.25 3.73
N SER A 100 -10.17 -6.00 3.47
CA SER A 100 -10.78 -5.17 2.43
C SER A 100 -9.78 -4.98 1.29
N VAL A 101 -10.20 -5.22 0.06
CA VAL A 101 -9.39 -5.00 -1.14
C VAL A 101 -10.02 -3.88 -1.96
N LEU A 102 -9.32 -2.76 -2.10
CA LEU A 102 -9.72 -1.61 -2.92
C LEU A 102 -8.91 -1.59 -4.21
N PRO A 103 -9.51 -1.92 -5.37
CA PRO A 103 -8.85 -1.73 -6.66
C PRO A 103 -8.66 -0.24 -6.98
N ILE A 104 -7.50 0.14 -7.50
CA ILE A 104 -7.22 1.50 -7.98
C ILE A 104 -7.16 1.47 -9.50
N VAL A 105 -8.07 2.17 -10.15
CA VAL A 105 -8.15 2.27 -11.61
C VAL A 105 -7.83 3.68 -12.06
N ALA A 106 -7.06 3.79 -13.14
CA ALA A 106 -6.73 5.11 -13.68
C ALA A 106 -8.00 5.83 -14.14
N ARG A 107 -8.90 5.13 -14.86
CA ARG A 107 -10.17 5.64 -15.41
C ARG A 107 -11.24 4.56 -15.37
N LYS A 108 -12.50 4.97 -15.49
CA LYS A 108 -13.64 4.05 -15.59
C LYS A 108 -13.38 2.99 -16.69
N SER A 109 -13.80 1.76 -16.46
CA SER A 109 -13.68 0.63 -17.38
C SER A 109 -12.25 0.24 -17.76
N ARG A 110 -11.23 0.68 -16.99
CA ARG A 110 -9.86 0.22 -17.13
C ARG A 110 -9.53 -0.82 -16.06
N PRO A 111 -8.66 -1.79 -16.34
CA PRO A 111 -8.21 -2.74 -15.32
C PRO A 111 -7.42 -2.02 -14.23
N ALA A 112 -7.59 -2.47 -12.99
CA ALA A 112 -6.81 -1.98 -11.87
C ALA A 112 -5.35 -2.46 -12.00
N LYS A 113 -4.42 -1.53 -11.94
CA LYS A 113 -2.98 -1.82 -11.89
C LYS A 113 -2.42 -1.81 -10.46
N ARG A 114 -3.14 -1.20 -9.54
CA ARG A 114 -2.79 -1.13 -8.11
C ARG A 114 -3.99 -1.47 -7.26
N ILE A 115 -3.69 -1.90 -6.06
CA ILE A 115 -4.66 -2.20 -5.02
C ILE A 115 -4.20 -1.59 -3.71
N ILE A 116 -5.15 -1.25 -2.85
CA ILE A 116 -4.92 -1.11 -1.42
C ILE A 116 -5.58 -2.30 -0.75
N VAL A 117 -4.84 -2.98 0.11
CA VAL A 117 -5.36 -4.07 0.94
C VAL A 117 -5.26 -3.64 2.39
N GLN A 118 -6.37 -3.70 3.12
CA GLN A 118 -6.41 -3.46 4.55
C GLN A 118 -6.92 -4.69 5.26
N CYS A 119 -6.41 -4.97 6.46
CA CYS A 119 -6.91 -6.06 7.29
C CYS A 119 -6.79 -5.73 8.77
N ILE A 120 -7.46 -6.52 9.61
CA ILE A 120 -7.40 -6.43 11.07
C ILE A 120 -6.69 -7.68 11.61
N LYS A 121 -5.61 -7.47 12.38
CA LYS A 121 -4.85 -8.56 13.01
C LYS A 121 -5.69 -9.29 14.07
N GLY A 122 -5.76 -10.61 13.95
CA GLY A 122 -6.53 -11.47 14.86
C GLY A 122 -8.03 -11.53 14.56
N SER A 123 -8.53 -10.73 13.60
CA SER A 123 -9.91 -10.85 13.14
C SER A 123 -10.15 -12.16 12.37
N LYS A 124 -11.39 -12.65 12.40
CA LYS A 124 -11.89 -13.75 11.57
C LYS A 124 -13.02 -13.29 10.64
N GLY A 125 -13.20 -11.96 10.50
CA GLY A 125 -14.22 -11.41 9.64
C GLY A 125 -13.95 -11.71 8.15
N PRO A 126 -14.99 -11.67 7.30
CA PRO A 126 -14.90 -12.02 5.88
C PRO A 126 -14.07 -11.02 5.09
N LEU A 127 -13.58 -11.48 3.92
CA LEU A 127 -12.99 -10.63 2.91
C LEU A 127 -14.07 -9.83 2.17
N LYS A 128 -13.77 -8.57 1.86
CA LYS A 128 -14.58 -7.67 1.04
C LYS A 128 -13.78 -7.18 -0.14
N LEU A 129 -14.32 -7.31 -1.34
CA LEU A 129 -13.83 -6.63 -2.53
C LEU A 129 -14.65 -5.36 -2.71
N LEU A 130 -13.99 -4.21 -2.65
CA LEU A 130 -14.63 -2.90 -2.70
C LEU A 130 -14.78 -2.42 -4.14
N ASP A 131 -15.71 -1.47 -4.36
CA ASP A 131 -15.82 -0.77 -5.62
C ASP A 131 -14.51 -0.06 -5.99
N PRO A 132 -14.10 -0.04 -7.27
CA PRO A 132 -12.86 0.56 -7.67
C PRO A 132 -12.76 2.06 -7.34
N PHE A 133 -11.61 2.48 -6.84
CA PHE A 133 -11.26 3.90 -6.72
C PHE A 133 -10.80 4.43 -8.08
N ILE A 134 -11.57 5.32 -8.67
CA ILE A 134 -11.28 5.94 -9.96
C ILE A 134 -10.44 7.20 -9.72
N VAL A 135 -9.23 7.24 -10.32
CA VAL A 135 -8.29 8.36 -10.11
C VAL A 135 -8.63 9.55 -11.00
N HIS A 136 -8.96 9.31 -12.27
CA HIS A 136 -9.21 10.36 -13.26
C HIS A 136 -10.61 10.26 -13.86
N ASP A 137 -11.21 11.39 -14.12
CA ASP A 137 -12.46 11.49 -14.88
C ASP A 137 -12.21 11.46 -16.39
N GLY A 138 -13.25 11.11 -17.18
CA GLY A 138 -13.22 11.01 -18.62
C GLY A 138 -12.43 9.80 -19.13
N ASP A 139 -12.43 9.62 -20.46
CA ASP A 139 -11.84 8.45 -21.12
C ASP A 139 -10.34 8.62 -21.43
N MET A 140 -9.88 9.86 -21.57
CA MET A 140 -8.49 10.22 -21.87
C MET A 140 -8.09 11.52 -21.17
N HIS A 141 -6.79 11.77 -21.12
CA HIS A 141 -6.25 13.03 -20.62
C HIS A 141 -6.38 14.10 -21.71
N ASN A 142 -7.05 15.21 -21.38
CA ASN A 142 -7.28 16.33 -22.31
C ASN A 142 -6.51 17.57 -21.83
N GLY A 143 -5.30 17.78 -22.37
CA GLY A 143 -4.48 18.97 -22.11
C GLY A 143 -3.83 19.00 -20.74
N ASP A 144 -3.36 20.21 -20.32
CA ASP A 144 -2.55 20.40 -19.13
C ASP A 144 -3.35 20.55 -17.82
N LYS A 145 -4.68 20.44 -17.88
CA LYS A 145 -5.53 20.57 -16.69
C LYS A 145 -5.55 19.26 -15.88
N SER A 146 -5.59 19.39 -14.56
CA SER A 146 -5.81 18.25 -13.67
C SER A 146 -7.18 17.63 -13.98
N ASP A 147 -7.18 16.33 -14.29
CA ASP A 147 -8.36 15.52 -14.60
C ASP A 147 -8.68 14.52 -13.48
N TYR A 148 -8.24 14.78 -12.26
CA TYR A 148 -8.60 13.97 -11.10
C TYR A 148 -10.12 13.91 -10.93
N SER A 149 -10.63 12.73 -10.62
CA SER A 149 -12.00 12.60 -10.13
C SER A 149 -12.19 13.45 -8.87
N LYS A 150 -13.43 13.88 -8.62
CA LYS A 150 -13.72 14.66 -7.40
C LYS A 150 -13.17 13.99 -6.14
N LYS A 151 -13.41 12.67 -5.98
CA LYS A 151 -12.93 11.90 -4.84
C LYS A 151 -11.40 11.85 -4.77
N ALA A 152 -10.73 11.67 -5.91
CA ALA A 152 -9.26 11.68 -5.96
C ALA A 152 -8.70 13.06 -5.62
N ASN A 153 -9.30 14.13 -6.13
CA ASN A 153 -8.90 15.49 -5.80
C ASN A 153 -9.06 15.80 -4.32
N ASP A 154 -10.20 15.43 -3.72
CA ASP A 154 -10.49 15.64 -2.30
C ASP A 154 -9.45 14.94 -1.41
N ILE A 155 -9.04 13.71 -1.76
CA ILE A 155 -8.04 12.96 -1.01
C ILE A 155 -6.63 13.49 -1.26
N LEU A 156 -6.22 13.65 -2.53
CA LEU A 156 -4.84 13.93 -2.90
C LEU A 156 -4.45 15.41 -2.75
N ARG A 157 -5.42 16.33 -2.84
CA ARG A 157 -5.18 17.77 -2.79
C ARG A 157 -5.71 18.43 -1.54
N LEU A 158 -6.84 17.96 -1.00
CA LEU A 158 -7.47 18.55 0.18
C LEU A 158 -7.22 17.74 1.46
N GLY A 159 -6.57 16.57 1.37
CA GLY A 159 -6.20 15.75 2.53
C GLY A 159 -7.38 15.03 3.19
N HIS A 160 -8.48 14.81 2.45
CA HIS A 160 -9.59 14.02 2.97
C HIS A 160 -9.19 12.56 3.19
N ALA A 161 -9.80 11.91 4.17
CA ALA A 161 -9.52 10.51 4.48
C ALA A 161 -10.03 9.57 3.37
N LEU A 162 -9.22 8.56 3.02
CA LEU A 162 -9.67 7.40 2.27
C LEU A 162 -10.19 6.36 3.26
N VAL A 163 -11.51 6.16 3.28
CA VAL A 163 -12.16 5.13 4.12
C VAL A 163 -12.30 3.84 3.32
N LEU A 164 -11.89 2.69 3.91
CA LEU A 164 -11.92 1.33 3.35
C LEU A 164 -12.92 0.45 4.07
#